data_23daec78fc5db4ef2e48689a30a739e0
#
_entry.id   23daec78fc5db4ef2e48689a30a739e0
#
_cell.length_a   1.000
_cell.length_b   1.000
_cell.length_c   1.000
_cell.angle_alpha   90.00
_cell.angle_beta   90.00
_cell.angle_gamma   90.00
#
_symmetry.space_group_name_H-M   'P 1'
#
loop_
_entity.id
_entity.type
_entity.pdbx_description
1 polymer ?
#
loop_
_entity_poly.entity_id
_entity_poly.type
_entity_poly.pdbx_seq_one_letter_code
_entity_poly.pdbx_strand_id
1 'polypeptide(L)'
;FRAVSSFQVIAELCIPLLGFLAVREFFFSKIEKKQKQIALKKALYSSVGLIVVGLLYALAFSTFEGIRDASYSEYEGLLDAVKADRMSLFVNDTLRTLVLVLISAGVIWFFLKKKLLFKALRTGYKIKFQQIF
;
A
#
# COMPACT_ATOMS: atom_id res chain seq x y z
N PHE A 1 31.72 -3.61 -0.58
CA PHE A 1 30.38 -3.33 -0.05
C PHE A 1 29.45 -2.56 -1.03
N ARG A 2 29.71 -2.64 -2.35
CA ARG A 2 28.83 -2.03 -3.37
C ARG A 2 27.70 -2.95 -3.85
N ALA A 3 27.72 -4.24 -3.52
CA ALA A 3 26.73 -5.21 -4.03
C ALA A 3 25.33 -5.03 -3.41
N VAL A 4 25.23 -4.57 -2.16
CA VAL A 4 23.94 -4.41 -1.46
C VAL A 4 23.09 -3.32 -2.10
N SER A 5 23.72 -2.23 -2.55
CA SER A 5 23.00 -1.12 -3.22
C SER A 5 22.43 -1.51 -4.58
N SER A 6 23.10 -2.42 -5.30
CA SER A 6 22.63 -2.90 -6.61
C SER A 6 21.35 -3.76 -6.49
N PHE A 7 21.25 -4.61 -5.46
CA PHE A 7 20.04 -5.39 -5.18
C PHE A 7 18.85 -4.49 -4.81
N GLN A 8 19.11 -3.42 -4.06
CA GLN A 8 18.07 -2.48 -3.66
C GLN A 8 17.48 -1.75 -4.87
N VAL A 9 18.32 -1.30 -5.82
CA VAL A 9 17.87 -0.66 -7.06
C VAL A 9 17.01 -1.60 -7.90
N ILE A 10 17.38 -2.89 -8.01
CA ILE A 10 16.57 -3.88 -8.72
C ILE A 10 15.21 -4.05 -8.04
N ALA A 11 15.17 -4.15 -6.71
CA ALA A 11 13.92 -4.27 -5.97
C ALA A 11 13.03 -3.04 -6.14
N GLU A 12 13.60 -1.83 -6.06
CA GLU A 12 12.89 -0.56 -6.28
C GLU A 12 12.27 -0.44 -7.67
N LEU A 13 12.86 -1.07 -8.68
CA LEU A 13 12.32 -1.09 -10.04
C LEU A 13 11.30 -2.23 -10.25
N CYS A 14 11.59 -3.41 -9.71
CA CYS A 14 10.73 -4.58 -9.89
C CYS A 14 9.41 -4.47 -9.14
N ILE A 15 9.40 -3.90 -7.92
CA ILE A 15 8.18 -3.78 -7.11
C ILE A 15 7.10 -2.92 -7.80
N PRO A 16 7.38 -1.71 -8.29
CA PRO A 16 6.41 -0.93 -9.06
C PRO A 16 5.96 -1.63 -10.34
N LEU A 17 6.87 -2.28 -11.06
CA LEU A 17 6.53 -3.00 -12.29
C LEU A 17 5.54 -4.13 -12.02
N LEU A 18 5.79 -4.95 -10.99
CA LEU A 18 4.86 -5.99 -10.56
C LEU A 18 3.51 -5.40 -10.12
N GLY A 19 3.52 -4.25 -9.45
CA GLY A 19 2.32 -3.52 -9.09
C GLY A 19 1.49 -3.12 -10.31
N PHE A 20 2.11 -2.57 -11.34
CA PHE A 20 1.44 -2.23 -12.61
C PHE A 20 0.89 -3.46 -13.32
N LEU A 21 1.64 -4.56 -13.36
CA LEU A 21 1.17 -5.82 -13.95
C LEU A 21 -0.02 -6.40 -13.19
N ALA A 22 0.01 -6.36 -11.86
CA ALA A 22 -1.11 -6.80 -11.02
C ALA A 22 -2.37 -5.96 -11.23
N VAL A 23 -2.23 -4.63 -11.31
CA VAL A 23 -3.34 -3.72 -11.60
C VAL A 23 -3.90 -3.98 -13.00
N ARG A 24 -3.04 -4.12 -14.01
CA ARG A 24 -3.46 -4.48 -15.36
C ARG A 24 -4.26 -5.77 -15.38
N GLU A 25 -3.72 -6.85 -14.78
CA GLU A 25 -4.40 -8.15 -14.72
C GLU A 25 -5.73 -8.04 -13.98
N PHE A 26 -5.77 -7.30 -12.87
CA PHE A 26 -7.00 -7.07 -12.11
C PHE A 26 -8.12 -6.42 -12.95
N PHE A 27 -7.78 -5.44 -13.82
CA PHE A 27 -8.76 -4.76 -14.65
C PHE A 27 -9.16 -5.54 -15.90
N PHE A 28 -8.22 -6.22 -16.55
CA PHE A 28 -8.42 -6.90 -17.84
C PHE A 28 -8.82 -8.37 -17.72
N SER A 29 -8.57 -8.99 -16.56
CA SER A 29 -8.95 -10.39 -16.32
C SER A 29 -10.47 -10.60 -16.43
N LYS A 30 -10.87 -11.74 -16.98
CA LYS A 30 -12.27 -12.19 -17.12
C LYS A 30 -12.91 -12.67 -15.80
N ILE A 31 -12.19 -12.56 -14.68
CA ILE A 31 -12.65 -12.98 -13.35
C ILE A 31 -13.92 -12.23 -12.96
N GLU A 32 -14.84 -12.95 -12.31
CA GLU A 32 -16.09 -12.37 -11.81
C GLU A 32 -15.85 -11.21 -10.84
N LYS A 33 -16.74 -10.22 -10.90
CA LYS A 33 -16.62 -8.99 -10.10
C LYS A 33 -16.65 -9.23 -8.60
N LYS A 34 -17.46 -10.24 -8.16
CA LYS A 34 -17.52 -10.65 -6.76
C LYS A 34 -16.15 -11.11 -6.26
N GLN A 35 -15.44 -11.89 -7.05
CA GLN A 35 -14.10 -12.36 -6.73
C GLN A 35 -13.08 -11.20 -6.74
N LYS A 36 -13.21 -10.23 -7.66
CA LYS A 36 -12.36 -9.02 -7.67
C LYS A 36 -12.55 -8.18 -6.40
N GLN A 37 -13.79 -8.00 -5.94
CA GLN A 37 -14.05 -7.27 -4.70
C GLN A 37 -13.51 -8.00 -3.47
N ILE A 38 -13.63 -9.32 -3.43
CA ILE A 38 -13.08 -10.14 -2.34
C ILE A 38 -11.55 -10.06 -2.36
N ALA A 39 -10.92 -10.16 -3.52
CA ALA A 39 -9.48 -10.05 -3.68
C ALA A 39 -8.97 -8.67 -3.22
N LEU A 40 -9.65 -7.59 -3.62
CA LEU A 40 -9.30 -6.23 -3.18
C LEU A 40 -9.41 -6.06 -1.67
N LYS A 41 -10.49 -6.57 -1.07
CA LYS A 41 -10.65 -6.53 0.40
C LYS A 41 -9.54 -7.32 1.11
N LYS A 42 -9.24 -8.53 0.64
CA LYS A 42 -8.17 -9.36 1.22
C LYS A 42 -6.81 -8.65 1.11
N ALA A 43 -6.50 -8.08 -0.05
CA ALA A 43 -5.26 -7.33 -0.25
C ALA A 43 -5.17 -6.11 0.69
N LEU A 44 -6.27 -5.36 0.84
CA LEU A 44 -6.33 -4.21 1.74
C LEU A 44 -6.12 -4.63 3.21
N TYR A 45 -6.85 -5.65 3.68
CA TYR A 45 -6.68 -6.14 5.06
C TYR A 45 -5.27 -6.67 5.32
N SER A 46 -4.68 -7.39 4.35
CA SER A 46 -3.31 -7.88 4.46
C SER A 46 -2.30 -6.73 4.54
N SER A 47 -2.43 -5.70 3.68
CA SER A 47 -1.54 -4.54 3.66
C SER A 47 -1.65 -3.72 4.94
N VAL A 48 -2.87 -3.40 5.36
CA VAL A 48 -3.10 -2.63 6.61
C VAL A 48 -2.63 -3.44 7.82
N GLY A 49 -2.93 -4.74 7.87
CA GLY A 49 -2.49 -5.63 8.95
C GLY A 49 -0.96 -5.64 9.08
N LEU A 50 -0.25 -5.75 7.97
CA LEU A 50 1.22 -5.75 7.94
C LEU A 50 1.80 -4.41 8.42
N ILE A 51 1.20 -3.29 8.01
CA ILE A 51 1.60 -1.94 8.46
C ILE A 51 1.39 -1.79 9.97
N VAL A 52 0.22 -2.22 10.48
CA VAL A 52 -0.10 -2.13 11.91
C VAL A 52 0.83 -3.01 12.74
N VAL A 53 1.06 -4.25 12.32
CA VAL A 53 1.99 -5.17 13.01
C VAL A 53 3.41 -4.60 13.00
N GLY A 54 3.89 -4.09 11.87
CA GLY A 54 5.20 -3.45 11.77
C GLY A 54 5.33 -2.24 12.68
N LEU A 55 4.28 -1.39 12.75
CA LEU A 55 4.25 -0.24 13.65
C LEU A 55 4.29 -0.66 15.12
N LEU A 56 3.45 -1.61 15.52
CA LEU A 56 3.42 -2.13 16.89
C LEU A 56 4.74 -2.76 17.29
N TYR A 57 5.35 -3.56 16.38
CA TYR A 57 6.65 -4.15 16.64
C TYR A 57 7.73 -3.09 16.82
N ALA A 58 7.78 -2.08 15.96
CA ALA A 58 8.76 -1.00 16.07
C ALA A 58 8.60 -0.18 17.34
N LEU A 59 7.37 0.15 17.74
CA LEU A 59 7.09 0.89 18.97
C LEU A 59 7.37 0.09 20.25
N ALA A 60 7.15 -1.24 20.22
CA ALA A 60 7.31 -2.08 21.40
C ALA A 60 8.75 -2.58 21.60
N PHE A 61 9.48 -2.85 20.50
CA PHE A 61 10.76 -3.57 20.56
C PHE A 61 11.95 -2.80 19.99
N SER A 62 11.70 -1.70 19.25
CA SER A 62 12.81 -0.93 18.66
C SER A 62 13.33 0.11 19.64
N THR A 63 14.64 0.05 19.91
CA THR A 63 15.35 1.08 20.68
C THR A 63 15.67 2.31 19.85
N PHE A 64 15.46 2.25 18.53
CA PHE A 64 15.86 3.28 17.54
C PHE A 64 17.34 3.67 17.61
N GLU A 65 18.18 2.77 18.13
CA GLU A 65 19.62 2.92 18.21
C GLU A 65 20.28 2.57 16.88
N GLY A 66 21.22 3.41 16.44
CA GLY A 66 22.02 3.16 15.26
C GLY A 66 23.37 2.53 15.63
N ILE A 67 23.98 1.77 14.71
CA ILE A 67 25.28 1.11 14.90
C ILE A 67 26.40 2.09 15.29
N ARG A 68 26.28 3.36 14.92
CA ARG A 68 27.27 4.41 15.21
C ARG A 68 26.92 5.26 16.43
N ASP A 69 25.81 5.04 17.07
CA ASP A 69 25.35 5.86 18.21
C ASP A 69 26.28 5.68 19.43
N ALA A 70 26.94 4.53 19.53
CA ALA A 70 27.99 4.30 20.53
C ALA A 70 29.16 5.31 20.45
N SER A 71 29.42 5.87 19.27
CA SER A 71 30.47 6.90 19.08
C SER A 71 30.09 8.28 19.63
N TYR A 72 28.83 8.49 19.93
CA TYR A 72 28.27 9.75 20.44
C TYR A 72 27.82 9.67 21.90
N SER A 73 28.23 8.60 22.61
CA SER A 73 27.88 8.36 24.02
C SER A 73 28.31 9.45 24.99
N GLU A 74 29.30 10.28 24.60
CA GLU A 74 29.71 11.46 25.38
C GLU A 74 28.69 12.59 25.40
N TYR A 75 27.67 12.56 24.53
CA TYR A 75 26.61 13.57 24.38
C TYR A 75 25.23 12.95 24.60
N GLU A 76 24.92 12.54 25.85
CA GLU A 76 23.69 11.86 26.21
C GLU A 76 22.41 12.61 25.73
N GLY A 77 22.35 13.93 25.88
CA GLY A 77 21.19 14.70 25.44
C GLY A 77 21.00 14.76 23.92
N LEU A 78 22.09 14.65 23.15
CA LEU A 78 22.04 14.59 21.69
C LEU A 78 21.50 13.24 21.21
N LEU A 79 21.89 12.17 21.87
CA LEU A 79 21.46 10.80 21.55
C LEU A 79 19.94 10.62 21.71
N ASP A 80 19.38 11.14 22.78
CA ASP A 80 17.95 11.07 23.06
C ASP A 80 17.15 11.90 22.05
N ALA A 81 17.64 13.07 21.67
CA ALA A 81 17.03 13.88 20.61
C ALA A 81 17.03 13.16 19.25
N VAL A 82 18.14 12.50 18.88
CA VAL A 82 18.26 11.74 17.62
C VAL A 82 17.33 10.52 17.63
N LYS A 83 17.20 9.81 18.75
CA LYS A 83 16.27 8.68 18.88
C LYS A 83 14.82 9.15 18.76
N ALA A 84 14.46 10.25 19.40
CA ALA A 84 13.12 10.83 19.31
C ALA A 84 12.79 11.27 17.86
N ASP A 85 13.73 11.86 17.16
CA ASP A 85 13.57 12.25 15.76
C ASP A 85 13.38 11.03 14.84
N ARG A 86 14.20 9.99 14.98
CA ARG A 86 14.05 8.72 14.23
C ARG A 86 12.69 8.08 14.46
N MET A 87 12.21 8.05 15.71
CA MET A 87 10.89 7.53 16.06
C MET A 87 9.79 8.37 15.39
N SER A 88 9.87 9.68 15.45
CA SER A 88 8.93 10.61 14.83
C SER A 88 8.87 10.42 13.31
N LEU A 89 10.03 10.34 12.65
CA LEU A 89 10.12 10.09 11.22
C LEU A 89 9.48 8.75 10.84
N PHE A 90 9.79 7.69 11.59
CA PHE A 90 9.22 6.36 11.33
C PHE A 90 7.69 6.35 11.44
N VAL A 91 7.14 6.97 12.49
CA VAL A 91 5.68 7.06 12.69
C VAL A 91 5.03 7.87 11.56
N ASN A 92 5.61 9.03 11.22
CA ASN A 92 5.09 9.88 10.16
C ASN A 92 5.11 9.19 8.79
N ASP A 93 6.19 8.50 8.45
CA ASP A 93 6.30 7.74 7.20
C ASP A 93 5.32 6.57 7.16
N THR A 94 5.12 5.89 8.28
CA THR A 94 4.14 4.79 8.39
C THR A 94 2.71 5.31 8.21
N LEU A 95 2.36 6.44 8.83
CA LEU A 95 1.05 7.07 8.66
C LEU A 95 0.84 7.54 7.22
N ARG A 96 1.85 8.14 6.61
CA ARG A 96 1.81 8.56 5.20
C ARG A 96 1.58 7.37 4.27
N THR A 97 2.28 6.27 4.50
CA THR A 97 2.11 5.02 3.74
C THR A 97 0.70 4.47 3.88
N LEU A 98 0.15 4.47 5.10
CA LEU A 98 -1.21 4.01 5.37
C LEU A 98 -2.24 4.85 4.61
N VAL A 99 -2.10 6.18 4.63
CA VAL A 99 -2.98 7.10 3.87
C VAL A 99 -2.91 6.82 2.38
N LEU A 100 -1.71 6.64 1.82
CA LEU A 100 -1.53 6.33 0.39
C LEU A 100 -2.16 4.98 0.00
N VAL A 101 -2.04 3.95 0.84
CA VAL A 101 -2.68 2.65 0.64
C VAL A 101 -4.20 2.78 0.63
N LEU A 102 -4.76 3.54 1.57
CA LEU A 102 -6.22 3.77 1.64
C LEU A 102 -6.74 4.56 0.43
N ILE A 103 -6.03 5.60 -0.01
CA ILE A 103 -6.38 6.38 -1.20
C ILE A 103 -6.35 5.48 -2.43
N SER A 104 -5.29 4.69 -2.62
CA SER A 104 -5.13 3.78 -3.76
C SER A 104 -6.26 2.73 -3.80
N ALA A 105 -6.58 2.13 -2.67
CA ALA A 105 -7.69 1.19 -2.55
C ALA A 105 -9.05 1.86 -2.84
N GLY A 106 -9.25 3.09 -2.36
CA GLY A 106 -10.46 3.88 -2.63
C GLY A 106 -10.63 4.18 -4.12
N VAL A 107 -9.56 4.57 -4.81
CA VAL A 107 -9.57 4.83 -6.25
C VAL A 107 -9.93 3.55 -7.03
N ILE A 108 -9.29 2.42 -6.73
CA ILE A 108 -9.58 1.14 -7.39
C ILE A 108 -11.04 0.72 -7.14
N TRP A 109 -11.54 0.88 -5.91
CA TRP A 109 -12.92 0.56 -5.55
C TRP A 109 -13.94 1.45 -6.28
N PHE A 110 -13.65 2.75 -6.40
CA PHE A 110 -14.47 3.70 -7.15
C PHE A 110 -14.56 3.35 -8.63
N PHE A 111 -13.43 2.99 -9.26
CA PHE A 111 -13.41 2.52 -10.65
C PHE A 111 -14.21 1.23 -10.85
N LEU A 112 -14.15 0.29 -9.92
CA LEU A 112 -14.97 -0.92 -9.95
C LEU A 112 -16.45 -0.60 -9.88
N LYS A 113 -16.86 0.36 -9.04
CA LYS A 113 -18.27 0.81 -8.95
C LYS A 113 -18.72 1.53 -10.22
N LYS A 114 -17.94 2.46 -10.75
CA LYS A 114 -18.27 3.17 -12.01
C LYS A 114 -18.47 2.22 -13.18
N LYS A 115 -17.58 1.23 -13.34
CA LYS A 115 -17.71 0.22 -14.38
C LYS A 115 -18.98 -0.65 -14.21
N LEU A 116 -19.48 -0.79 -12.98
CA LEU A 116 -20.77 -1.42 -12.66
C LEU A 116 -21.95 -0.57 -13.11
N LEU A 117 -21.91 0.73 -12.80
CA LEU A 117 -22.99 1.67 -13.17
C LEU A 117 -23.13 1.78 -14.70
N PHE A 118 -22.01 1.94 -15.41
CA PHE A 118 -22.03 2.00 -16.88
C PHE A 118 -22.55 0.70 -17.52
N LYS A 119 -22.20 -0.47 -16.96
CA LYS A 119 -22.73 -1.74 -17.46
C LYS A 119 -24.20 -1.92 -17.16
N ALA A 120 -24.68 -1.50 -15.99
CA ALA A 120 -26.09 -1.57 -15.61
C ALA A 120 -26.95 -0.64 -16.48
N LEU A 121 -26.46 0.58 -16.74
CA LEU A 121 -27.12 1.53 -17.63
C LEU A 121 -27.20 0.98 -19.08
N ARG A 122 -26.10 0.39 -19.60
CA ARG A 122 -26.07 -0.17 -20.95
C ARG A 122 -26.99 -1.40 -21.09
N THR A 123 -27.13 -2.21 -20.04
CA THR A 123 -28.03 -3.37 -20.04
C THR A 123 -29.50 -2.94 -19.93
N GLY A 124 -29.79 -1.96 -19.08
CA GLY A 124 -31.12 -1.38 -18.94
C GLY A 124 -31.62 -0.71 -20.23
N TYR A 125 -30.73 -0.07 -21.00
CA TYR A 125 -31.07 0.51 -22.31
C TYR A 125 -31.39 -0.57 -23.35
N LYS A 126 -30.67 -1.70 -23.35
CA LYS A 126 -30.95 -2.83 -24.28
C LYS A 126 -32.30 -3.49 -24.02
N ILE A 127 -32.68 -3.64 -22.76
CA ILE A 127 -33.95 -4.27 -22.37
C ILE A 127 -35.12 -3.36 -22.76
N LYS A 128 -34.99 -2.03 -22.58
CA LYS A 128 -36.03 -1.08 -22.99
C LYS A 128 -36.24 -1.03 -24.52
N PHE A 129 -35.20 -1.23 -25.31
CA PHE A 129 -35.28 -1.23 -26.78
C PHE A 129 -35.91 -2.51 -27.31
N GLN A 130 -35.79 -3.66 -26.64
CA GLN A 130 -36.43 -4.92 -27.04
C GLN A 130 -37.91 -5.02 -26.68
N GLN A 131 -38.40 -4.16 -25.77
CA GLN A 131 -39.84 -4.12 -25.43
C GLN A 131 -40.66 -3.15 -26.28
N ILE A 132 -40.02 -2.37 -27.15
CA ILE A 132 -40.67 -1.38 -28.01
C ILE A 132 -40.83 -1.89 -29.46
N PHE A 133 -40.22 -3.01 -29.81
CA PHE A 133 -40.36 -3.71 -31.09
C PHE A 133 -40.82 -5.16 -30.89
#